data_1b243531dcab6bdc5069e62210d5a469
#
_entry.id   1b243531dcab6bdc5069e62210d5a469
#
_cell.length_a   1.000
_cell.length_b   1.000
_cell.length_c   1.000
_cell.angle_alpha   90.00
_cell.angle_beta   90.00
_cell.angle_gamma   90.00
#
_symmetry.space_group_name_H-M   'P 1'
#
loop_
_entity.id
_entity.type
_entity.pdbx_description
1 polymer ?
#
loop_
_entity_poly.entity_id
_entity_poly.type
_entity_poly.pdbx_seq_one_letter_code
_entity_poly.pdbx_strand_id
1 'polypeptide(L)'
;MLKSILILFFLLLVISCSPYVKNDSQSDPNLYKNNILSDQELFELANNHISNDRFEIALIELDKIEVLFPSSKYSSKSVLLKAYIHFIKKDYEKTRVISENFKRYYPGNIDIVYANYLEAMTYYVLIKKSDYSPKNAEIALEKFTFILNAYPNNKYEIDITTKIKIINNNLAEGKLEKAKFYMNRNNYNGALLYLLEIFENHSSSSTIT
;
A
#
# COMPACT_ATOMS: atom_id res chain seq x y z
N MET A 1 5.77 -5.27 -80.41
CA MET A 1 4.54 -5.57 -79.66
C MET A 1 4.74 -5.60 -78.12
N LEU A 2 5.82 -6.15 -77.64
CA LEU A 2 6.03 -6.25 -76.16
C LEU A 2 6.18 -4.89 -75.42
N LYS A 3 6.80 -3.90 -76.06
CA LYS A 3 6.98 -2.55 -75.52
C LYS A 3 5.66 -1.74 -75.33
N SER A 4 4.71 -1.94 -76.26
CA SER A 4 3.42 -1.27 -76.21
C SER A 4 2.49 -1.82 -75.08
N ILE A 5 2.64 -3.10 -74.77
CA ILE A 5 1.88 -3.75 -73.67
C ILE A 5 2.42 -3.29 -72.35
N LEU A 6 3.72 -3.07 -72.21
CA LEU A 6 4.33 -2.61 -70.93
C LEU A 6 3.95 -1.17 -70.60
N ILE A 7 3.77 -0.29 -71.60
CA ILE A 7 3.34 1.09 -71.40
C ILE A 7 1.86 1.16 -71.00
N LEU A 8 1.02 0.26 -71.57
CA LEU A 8 -0.40 0.21 -71.22
C LEU A 8 -0.62 -0.32 -69.81
N PHE A 9 0.27 -1.21 -69.31
CA PHE A 9 0.21 -1.72 -67.93
C PHE A 9 0.64 -0.67 -66.89
N PHE A 10 1.58 0.22 -67.29
CA PHE A 10 2.04 1.29 -66.38
C PHE A 10 1.04 2.45 -66.28
N LEU A 11 0.17 2.64 -67.25
CA LEU A 11 -0.84 3.69 -67.27
C LEU A 11 -2.09 3.34 -66.39
N LEU A 12 -2.26 2.05 -66.06
CA LEU A 12 -3.37 1.59 -65.21
C LEU A 12 -3.09 1.71 -63.71
N LEU A 13 -1.86 2.04 -63.28
CA LEU A 13 -1.48 2.14 -61.88
C LEU A 13 -1.63 3.52 -61.28
N VAL A 14 -2.07 4.54 -62.03
CA VAL A 14 -2.20 5.92 -61.53
C VAL A 14 -3.64 6.39 -61.32
N ILE A 15 -4.64 5.51 -61.41
CA ILE A 15 -6.04 5.88 -61.13
C ILE A 15 -6.53 5.14 -59.87
N SER A 16 -5.75 5.24 -58.78
CA SER A 16 -6.26 4.99 -57.43
C SER A 16 -6.37 6.34 -56.71
N CYS A 17 -7.25 7.18 -57.22
CA CYS A 17 -7.74 8.31 -56.47
C CYS A 17 -8.71 7.74 -55.44
N SER A 18 -8.19 7.40 -54.24
CA SER A 18 -8.99 7.17 -53.07
C SER A 18 -9.82 8.46 -52.82
N PRO A 19 -11.14 8.40 -52.70
CA PRO A 19 -11.89 9.59 -52.29
C PRO A 19 -11.40 9.95 -50.91
N TYR A 20 -10.82 11.14 -50.78
CA TYR A 20 -10.55 11.79 -49.50
C TYR A 20 -11.90 11.98 -48.83
N VAL A 21 -12.24 11.05 -47.94
CA VAL A 21 -13.35 11.23 -47.00
C VAL A 21 -12.93 12.35 -46.06
N LYS A 22 -13.42 13.53 -46.33
CA LYS A 22 -13.39 14.66 -45.40
C LYS A 22 -14.18 14.22 -44.18
N ASN A 23 -13.51 13.63 -43.20
CA ASN A 23 -14.06 13.51 -41.88
C ASN A 23 -14.18 14.93 -41.32
N ASP A 24 -15.28 15.57 -41.61
CA ASP A 24 -15.82 16.71 -40.84
C ASP A 24 -16.31 16.16 -39.48
N SER A 25 -15.43 15.47 -38.77
CA SER A 25 -15.56 15.37 -37.34
C SER A 25 -15.03 16.70 -36.76
N GLN A 26 -15.83 17.75 -36.91
CA GLN A 26 -15.85 18.78 -35.86
C GLN A 26 -16.23 18.00 -34.59
N SER A 27 -15.22 17.46 -33.94
CA SER A 27 -15.34 16.99 -32.58
C SER A 27 -15.71 18.21 -31.76
N ASP A 28 -17.01 18.32 -31.44
CA ASP A 28 -17.51 19.33 -30.53
C ASP A 28 -16.64 19.25 -29.27
N PRO A 29 -15.87 20.33 -28.93
CA PRO A 29 -15.04 20.32 -27.73
C PRO A 29 -15.86 20.01 -26.46
N ASN A 30 -17.18 20.18 -26.52
CA ASN A 30 -18.08 19.83 -25.41
C ASN A 30 -18.39 18.34 -25.34
N LEU A 31 -18.20 17.56 -26.44
CA LEU A 31 -18.42 16.10 -26.43
C LEU A 31 -17.40 15.39 -25.55
N TYR A 32 -16.17 15.90 -25.47
CA TYR A 32 -15.12 15.37 -24.57
C TYR A 32 -15.32 15.84 -23.12
N LYS A 33 -15.99 16.98 -22.92
CA LYS A 33 -16.24 17.53 -21.57
C LYS A 33 -17.35 16.79 -20.82
N ASN A 34 -18.26 16.14 -21.54
CA ASN A 34 -19.43 15.44 -20.96
C ASN A 34 -19.15 13.98 -20.55
N ASN A 35 -17.93 13.46 -20.76
CA ASN A 35 -17.58 12.06 -20.43
C ASN A 35 -16.42 11.93 -19.42
N ILE A 36 -15.90 13.02 -18.89
CA ILE A 36 -14.87 12.95 -17.83
C ILE A 36 -15.63 12.94 -16.51
N LEU A 37 -15.57 11.78 -15.83
CA LEU A 37 -16.08 11.64 -14.47
C LEU A 37 -15.37 12.65 -13.55
N SER A 38 -16.11 13.20 -12.60
CA SER A 38 -15.57 14.06 -11.55
C SER A 38 -14.66 13.25 -10.61
N ASP A 39 -13.85 13.95 -9.83
CA ASP A 39 -13.01 13.37 -8.79
C ASP A 39 -13.80 12.53 -7.78
N GLN A 40 -15.00 12.97 -7.43
CA GLN A 40 -15.91 12.23 -6.55
C GLN A 40 -16.42 10.95 -7.22
N GLU A 41 -16.91 11.03 -8.46
CA GLU A 41 -17.42 9.88 -9.19
C GLU A 41 -16.34 8.83 -9.42
N LEU A 42 -15.11 9.24 -9.76
CA LEU A 42 -13.96 8.34 -9.88
C LEU A 42 -13.64 7.66 -8.56
N PHE A 43 -13.69 8.41 -7.44
CA PHE A 43 -13.43 7.87 -6.12
C PHE A 43 -14.50 6.86 -5.68
N GLU A 44 -15.77 7.14 -5.93
CA GLU A 44 -16.87 6.22 -5.66
C GLU A 44 -16.78 4.95 -6.53
N LEU A 45 -16.41 5.11 -7.81
CA LEU A 45 -16.19 4.00 -8.73
C LEU A 45 -15.02 3.11 -8.26
N ALA A 46 -13.91 3.72 -7.83
CA ALA A 46 -12.78 2.98 -7.27
C ALA A 46 -13.19 2.18 -6.03
N ASN A 47 -13.95 2.78 -5.09
CA ASN A 47 -14.46 2.07 -3.92
C ASN A 47 -15.38 0.90 -4.29
N ASN A 48 -16.23 1.08 -5.30
CA ASN A 48 -17.07 -0.01 -5.81
C ASN A 48 -16.21 -1.15 -6.38
N HIS A 49 -15.15 -0.84 -7.12
CA HIS A 49 -14.22 -1.84 -7.62
C HIS A 49 -13.50 -2.58 -6.48
N ILE A 50 -13.07 -1.87 -5.43
CA ILE A 50 -12.44 -2.47 -4.25
C ILE A 50 -13.42 -3.44 -3.56
N SER A 51 -14.66 -3.04 -3.35
CA SER A 51 -15.68 -3.87 -2.70
C SER A 51 -16.01 -5.15 -3.48
N ASN A 52 -15.67 -5.19 -4.77
CA ASN A 52 -15.83 -6.35 -5.65
C ASN A 52 -14.50 -7.03 -5.99
N ASP A 53 -13.45 -6.81 -5.20
CA ASP A 53 -12.10 -7.37 -5.37
C ASP A 53 -11.44 -7.07 -6.74
N ARG A 54 -11.94 -6.06 -7.45
CA ARG A 54 -11.41 -5.64 -8.76
C ARG A 54 -10.29 -4.60 -8.57
N PHE A 55 -9.22 -4.98 -7.88
CA PHE A 55 -8.17 -4.08 -7.41
C PHE A 55 -7.42 -3.36 -8.54
N GLU A 56 -7.15 -4.04 -9.66
CA GLU A 56 -6.43 -3.41 -10.79
C GLU A 56 -7.23 -2.27 -11.42
N ILE A 57 -8.54 -2.45 -11.56
CA ILE A 57 -9.40 -1.39 -12.10
C ILE A 57 -9.51 -0.24 -11.10
N ALA A 58 -9.63 -0.55 -9.80
CA ALA A 58 -9.64 0.46 -8.76
C ALA A 58 -8.38 1.32 -8.78
N LEU A 59 -7.20 0.71 -8.94
CA LEU A 59 -5.92 1.44 -9.04
C LEU A 59 -5.91 2.41 -10.24
N ILE A 60 -6.46 2.00 -11.39
CA ILE A 60 -6.56 2.87 -12.57
C ILE A 60 -7.45 4.10 -12.29
N GLU A 61 -8.60 3.90 -11.62
CA GLU A 61 -9.50 5.02 -11.30
C GLU A 61 -8.89 5.97 -10.27
N LEU A 62 -8.15 5.44 -9.29
CA LEU A 62 -7.42 6.24 -8.31
C LEU A 62 -6.27 7.03 -8.94
N ASP A 63 -5.54 6.45 -9.90
CA ASP A 63 -4.49 7.14 -10.64
C ASP A 63 -5.07 8.30 -11.49
N LYS A 64 -6.26 8.13 -12.10
CA LYS A 64 -6.93 9.22 -12.81
C LYS A 64 -7.21 10.42 -11.88
N ILE A 65 -7.60 10.19 -10.63
CA ILE A 65 -7.85 11.28 -9.66
C ILE A 65 -6.55 12.05 -9.40
N GLU A 66 -5.45 11.36 -9.18
CA GLU A 66 -4.16 12.01 -8.90
C GLU A 66 -3.65 12.84 -10.08
N VAL A 67 -3.88 12.34 -11.31
CA VAL A 67 -3.42 13.01 -12.55
C VAL A 67 -4.35 14.15 -12.94
N LEU A 68 -5.66 13.95 -12.94
CA LEU A 68 -6.63 14.91 -13.45
C LEU A 68 -7.05 15.95 -12.40
N PHE A 69 -7.01 15.57 -11.11
CA PHE A 69 -7.50 16.38 -10.00
C PHE A 69 -6.50 16.45 -8.83
N PRO A 70 -5.23 16.84 -9.07
CA PRO A 70 -4.17 16.78 -8.05
C PRO A 70 -4.45 17.62 -6.80
N SER A 71 -5.24 18.70 -6.95
CA SER A 71 -5.63 19.60 -5.83
C SER A 71 -6.93 19.17 -5.14
N SER A 72 -7.54 18.07 -5.56
CA SER A 72 -8.75 17.56 -4.95
C SER A 72 -8.50 16.98 -3.56
N LYS A 73 -9.52 17.09 -2.68
CA LYS A 73 -9.54 16.34 -1.41
C LYS A 73 -9.49 14.83 -1.60
N TYR A 74 -9.88 14.33 -2.77
CA TYR A 74 -9.83 12.90 -3.10
C TYR A 74 -8.44 12.47 -3.57
N SER A 75 -7.56 13.37 -4.02
CA SER A 75 -6.21 13.01 -4.45
C SER A 75 -5.39 12.38 -3.31
N SER A 76 -5.31 13.03 -2.16
CA SER A 76 -4.61 12.47 -1.00
C SER A 76 -5.25 11.15 -0.50
N LYS A 77 -6.58 11.07 -0.53
CA LYS A 77 -7.31 9.83 -0.18
C LYS A 77 -7.03 8.69 -1.16
N SER A 78 -6.88 9.01 -2.46
CA SER A 78 -6.53 8.04 -3.49
C SER A 78 -5.17 7.39 -3.23
N VAL A 79 -4.17 8.19 -2.85
CA VAL A 79 -2.85 7.67 -2.47
C VAL A 79 -2.96 6.64 -1.34
N LEU A 80 -3.70 6.96 -0.29
CA LEU A 80 -3.88 6.04 0.84
C LEU A 80 -4.70 4.80 0.49
N LEU A 81 -5.69 4.95 -0.38
CA LEU A 81 -6.49 3.83 -0.84
C LEU A 81 -5.67 2.88 -1.72
N LYS A 82 -4.73 3.39 -2.52
CA LYS A 82 -3.74 2.57 -3.24
C LYS A 82 -2.82 1.82 -2.28
N ALA A 83 -2.33 2.47 -1.22
CA ALA A 83 -1.55 1.79 -0.18
C ALA A 83 -2.34 0.64 0.46
N TYR A 84 -3.62 0.86 0.75
CA TYR A 84 -4.52 -0.16 1.29
C TYR A 84 -4.73 -1.34 0.32
N ILE A 85 -4.93 -1.07 -0.98
CA ILE A 85 -5.06 -2.12 -2.00
C ILE A 85 -3.79 -2.98 -2.03
N HIS A 86 -2.60 -2.38 -2.05
CA HIS A 86 -1.34 -3.12 -2.01
C HIS A 86 -1.20 -3.93 -0.72
N PHE A 87 -1.66 -3.41 0.42
CA PHE A 87 -1.69 -4.15 1.68
C PHE A 87 -2.56 -5.42 1.59
N ILE A 88 -3.80 -5.32 1.06
CA ILE A 88 -4.69 -6.48 0.86
C ILE A 88 -4.04 -7.49 -0.08
N LYS A 89 -3.41 -7.03 -1.16
CA LYS A 89 -2.67 -7.87 -2.12
C LYS A 89 -1.39 -8.46 -1.54
N LYS A 90 -1.07 -8.18 -0.27
CA LYS A 90 0.16 -8.60 0.45
C LYS A 90 1.46 -8.07 -0.18
N ASP A 91 1.37 -7.02 -1.00
CA ASP A 91 2.51 -6.29 -1.52
C ASP A 91 2.96 -5.24 -0.48
N TYR A 92 3.52 -5.74 0.61
CA TYR A 92 3.86 -4.91 1.78
C TYR A 92 4.95 -3.89 1.48
N GLU A 93 5.84 -4.18 0.52
CA GLU A 93 6.88 -3.23 0.11
C GLU A 93 6.26 -1.99 -0.55
N LYS A 94 5.37 -2.19 -1.51
CA LYS A 94 4.66 -1.05 -2.12
C LYS A 94 3.79 -0.31 -1.12
N THR A 95 3.13 -1.02 -0.20
CA THR A 95 2.37 -0.38 0.88
C THR A 95 3.25 0.58 1.67
N ARG A 96 4.45 0.16 2.07
CA ARG A 96 5.41 1.02 2.82
C ARG A 96 5.85 2.22 2.00
N VAL A 97 6.26 2.00 0.75
CA VAL A 97 6.70 3.08 -0.14
C VAL A 97 5.61 4.14 -0.34
N ILE A 98 4.37 3.71 -0.61
CA ILE A 98 3.26 4.64 -0.81
C ILE A 98 2.91 5.37 0.49
N SER A 99 2.88 4.67 1.63
CA SER A 99 2.62 5.29 2.94
C SER A 99 3.70 6.30 3.33
N GLU A 100 4.96 6.01 3.06
CA GLU A 100 6.08 6.92 3.30
C GLU A 100 6.01 8.14 2.39
N ASN A 101 5.72 7.96 1.10
CA ASN A 101 5.49 9.05 0.17
C ASN A 101 4.32 9.93 0.62
N PHE A 102 3.22 9.33 1.07
CA PHE A 102 2.09 10.10 1.61
C PHE A 102 2.53 11.01 2.76
N LYS A 103 3.27 10.49 3.74
CA LYS A 103 3.77 11.26 4.88
C LYS A 103 4.68 12.42 4.46
N ARG A 104 5.45 12.24 3.40
CA ARG A 104 6.36 13.26 2.87
C ARG A 104 5.63 14.35 2.10
N TYR A 105 4.63 13.99 1.27
CA TYR A 105 3.92 14.94 0.44
C TYR A 105 2.72 15.61 1.13
N TYR A 106 2.15 14.96 2.15
CA TYR A 106 0.97 15.43 2.89
C TYR A 106 1.21 15.48 4.41
N PRO A 107 2.28 16.14 4.91
CA PRO A 107 2.66 16.06 6.33
C PRO A 107 1.60 16.65 7.28
N GLY A 108 0.77 17.57 6.82
CA GLY A 108 -0.33 18.16 7.59
C GLY A 108 -1.69 17.49 7.40
N ASN A 109 -1.77 16.39 6.64
CA ASN A 109 -3.04 15.73 6.37
C ASN A 109 -3.51 14.93 7.61
N ILE A 110 -4.81 15.00 7.93
CA ILE A 110 -5.40 14.28 9.06
C ILE A 110 -5.26 12.76 8.93
N ASP A 111 -5.21 12.24 7.72
CA ASP A 111 -5.07 10.81 7.44
C ASP A 111 -3.62 10.30 7.55
N ILE A 112 -2.66 11.15 7.98
CA ILE A 112 -1.26 10.76 8.22
C ILE A 112 -1.17 9.62 9.26
N VAL A 113 -2.08 9.59 10.21
CA VAL A 113 -2.19 8.52 11.21
C VAL A 113 -2.47 7.19 10.53
N TYR A 114 -3.33 7.18 9.51
CA TYR A 114 -3.63 5.97 8.75
C TYR A 114 -2.43 5.49 7.93
N ALA A 115 -1.68 6.41 7.34
CA ALA A 115 -0.46 6.05 6.61
C ALA A 115 0.57 5.37 7.53
N ASN A 116 0.78 5.92 8.74
CA ASN A 116 1.65 5.32 9.76
C ASN A 116 1.12 3.96 10.23
N TYR A 117 -0.19 3.85 10.42
CA TYR A 117 -0.83 2.61 10.83
C TYR A 117 -0.68 1.50 9.76
N LEU A 118 -0.93 1.80 8.48
CA LEU A 118 -0.74 0.84 7.39
C LEU A 118 0.72 0.37 7.31
N GLU A 119 1.68 1.29 7.45
CA GLU A 119 3.09 0.94 7.46
C GLU A 119 3.42 -0.01 8.63
N ALA A 120 2.99 0.30 9.84
CA ALA A 120 3.18 -0.56 11.02
C ALA A 120 2.55 -1.95 10.82
N MET A 121 1.35 -1.98 10.24
CA MET A 121 0.63 -3.23 9.93
C MET A 121 1.41 -4.13 8.97
N THR A 122 2.20 -3.58 8.03
CA THR A 122 3.01 -4.42 7.12
C THR A 122 4.06 -5.26 7.86
N TYR A 123 4.60 -4.76 8.96
CA TYR A 123 5.53 -5.50 9.81
C TYR A 123 4.78 -6.44 10.75
N TYR A 124 3.67 -5.98 11.33
CA TYR A 124 2.85 -6.77 12.25
C TYR A 124 2.36 -8.10 11.62
N VAL A 125 1.84 -8.04 10.40
CA VAL A 125 1.33 -9.24 9.72
C VAL A 125 2.43 -10.23 9.30
N LEU A 126 3.69 -9.80 9.31
CA LEU A 126 4.86 -10.63 9.04
C LEU A 126 5.44 -11.29 10.31
N ILE A 127 4.89 -10.99 11.49
CA ILE A 127 5.32 -11.65 12.74
C ILE A 127 4.84 -13.10 12.70
N LYS A 128 5.79 -14.04 12.69
CA LYS A 128 5.51 -15.46 12.78
C LYS A 128 5.83 -15.95 14.19
N LYS A 129 4.97 -16.80 14.73
CA LYS A 129 5.12 -17.38 16.07
C LYS A 129 6.40 -18.21 16.25
N SER A 130 7.05 -18.59 15.14
CA SER A 130 8.27 -19.42 15.11
C SER A 130 9.50 -18.70 14.58
N ASP A 131 9.45 -17.39 14.35
CA ASP A 131 10.61 -16.66 13.84
C ASP A 131 11.65 -16.48 14.96
N TYR A 132 12.80 -17.12 14.77
CA TYR A 132 14.00 -16.86 15.57
C TYR A 132 14.51 -15.41 15.45
N SER A 133 14.01 -14.64 14.47
CA SER A 133 14.32 -13.22 14.28
C SER A 133 13.16 -12.35 14.73
N PRO A 134 13.26 -11.61 15.84
CA PRO A 134 12.20 -10.73 16.34
C PRO A 134 12.07 -9.45 15.53
N LYS A 135 12.85 -9.25 14.47
CA LYS A 135 13.00 -7.98 13.75
C LYS A 135 11.66 -7.34 13.34
N ASN A 136 10.74 -8.13 12.78
CA ASN A 136 9.44 -7.57 12.37
C ASN A 136 8.59 -7.16 13.59
N ALA A 137 8.69 -7.93 14.69
CA ALA A 137 8.00 -7.61 15.93
C ALA A 137 8.54 -6.32 16.56
N GLU A 138 9.87 -6.16 16.61
CA GLU A 138 10.54 -4.97 17.14
C GLU A 138 10.18 -3.73 16.32
N ILE A 139 10.24 -3.80 14.99
CA ILE A 139 9.87 -2.67 14.11
C ILE A 139 8.38 -2.33 14.26
N ALA A 140 7.49 -3.33 14.30
CA ALA A 140 6.07 -3.10 14.48
C ALA A 140 5.78 -2.43 15.83
N LEU A 141 6.45 -2.88 16.91
CA LEU A 141 6.35 -2.29 18.24
C LEU A 141 6.77 -0.82 18.23
N GLU A 142 7.93 -0.51 17.66
CA GLU A 142 8.45 0.86 17.52
C GLU A 142 7.45 1.76 16.80
N LYS A 143 6.96 1.32 15.63
CA LYS A 143 6.03 2.11 14.82
C LYS A 143 4.67 2.32 15.49
N PHE A 144 4.11 1.31 16.12
CA PHE A 144 2.85 1.45 16.87
C PHE A 144 3.01 2.36 18.08
N THR A 145 4.11 2.24 18.82
CA THR A 145 4.43 3.13 19.95
C THR A 145 4.59 4.58 19.48
N PHE A 146 5.26 4.79 18.35
CA PHE A 146 5.36 6.11 17.73
C PHE A 146 3.97 6.71 17.44
N ILE A 147 3.03 5.92 16.88
CA ILE A 147 1.67 6.42 16.58
C ILE A 147 0.94 6.87 17.85
N LEU A 148 1.00 6.09 18.92
CA LEU A 148 0.34 6.45 20.19
C LEU A 148 0.92 7.74 20.81
N ASN A 149 2.24 7.91 20.72
CA ASN A 149 2.93 9.07 21.29
C ASN A 149 2.73 10.33 20.43
N ALA A 150 2.82 10.21 19.11
CA ALA A 150 2.72 11.35 18.20
C ALA A 150 1.27 11.79 17.93
N TYR A 151 0.31 10.89 18.06
CA TYR A 151 -1.10 11.13 17.74
C TYR A 151 -2.01 10.56 18.83
N PRO A 152 -2.04 11.17 20.02
CA PRO A 152 -2.90 10.70 21.13
C PRO A 152 -4.39 10.80 20.75
N ASN A 153 -5.21 9.93 21.34
CA ASN A 153 -6.65 9.84 21.10
C ASN A 153 -7.04 9.58 19.63
N ASN A 154 -6.17 8.92 18.86
CA ASN A 154 -6.48 8.57 17.48
C ASN A 154 -7.44 7.37 17.39
N LYS A 155 -8.15 7.25 16.27
CA LYS A 155 -9.17 6.19 16.06
C LYS A 155 -8.62 4.76 16.08
N TYR A 156 -7.31 4.57 15.98
CA TYR A 156 -6.66 3.24 15.99
C TYR A 156 -6.07 2.89 17.37
N GLU A 157 -6.18 3.75 18.35
CA GLU A 157 -5.51 3.62 19.67
C GLU A 157 -5.81 2.28 20.35
N ILE A 158 -7.09 1.87 20.42
CA ILE A 158 -7.51 0.60 21.03
C ILE A 158 -6.91 -0.60 20.29
N ASP A 159 -6.97 -0.58 18.98
CA ASP A 159 -6.43 -1.64 18.14
C ASP A 159 -4.90 -1.71 18.23
N ILE A 160 -4.21 -0.57 18.19
CA ILE A 160 -2.76 -0.48 18.34
C ILE A 160 -2.32 -1.00 19.72
N THR A 161 -2.99 -0.58 20.80
CA THR A 161 -2.68 -1.04 22.15
C THR A 161 -2.81 -2.55 22.28
N THR A 162 -3.85 -3.12 21.66
CA THR A 162 -4.05 -4.57 21.63
C THR A 162 -2.91 -5.28 20.88
N LYS A 163 -2.49 -4.73 19.72
CA LYS A 163 -1.37 -5.28 18.94
C LYS A 163 -0.04 -5.17 19.68
N ILE A 164 0.23 -4.06 20.34
CA ILE A 164 1.42 -3.88 21.19
C ILE A 164 1.48 -4.96 22.27
N LYS A 165 0.36 -5.25 22.94
CA LYS A 165 0.29 -6.31 23.95
C LYS A 165 0.62 -7.68 23.35
N ILE A 166 0.07 -7.99 22.17
CA ILE A 166 0.36 -9.26 21.45
C ILE A 166 1.84 -9.34 21.06
N ILE A 167 2.41 -8.25 20.55
CA ILE A 167 3.84 -8.19 20.18
C ILE A 167 4.73 -8.43 21.39
N ASN A 168 4.45 -7.73 22.50
CA ASN A 168 5.24 -7.89 23.74
C ASN A 168 5.19 -9.31 24.27
N ASN A 169 4.02 -9.97 24.24
CA ASN A 169 3.90 -11.38 24.62
C ASN A 169 4.76 -12.29 23.71
N ASN A 170 4.72 -12.08 22.39
CA ASN A 170 5.51 -12.88 21.46
C ASN A 170 7.02 -12.68 21.66
N LEU A 171 7.45 -11.44 21.91
CA LEU A 171 8.87 -11.13 22.18
C LEU A 171 9.34 -11.78 23.50
N ALA A 172 8.53 -11.66 24.57
CA ALA A 172 8.83 -12.29 25.85
C ALA A 172 8.88 -13.83 25.75
N GLU A 173 7.94 -14.44 25.04
CA GLU A 173 7.90 -15.88 24.80
C GLU A 173 9.17 -16.37 24.08
N GLY A 174 9.59 -15.66 23.02
CA GLY A 174 10.83 -15.97 22.29
C GLY A 174 12.09 -15.86 23.17
N LYS A 175 12.14 -14.88 24.09
CA LYS A 175 13.24 -14.73 25.05
C LYS A 175 13.20 -15.83 26.13
N LEU A 176 12.00 -16.22 26.59
CA LEU A 176 11.84 -17.32 27.54
C LEU A 176 12.34 -18.66 26.95
N GLU A 177 12.05 -18.93 25.70
CA GLU A 177 12.56 -20.14 25.04
C GLU A 177 14.10 -20.12 24.95
N LYS A 178 14.72 -18.97 24.70
CA LYS A 178 16.18 -18.82 24.76
C LYS A 178 16.72 -19.06 26.19
N ALA A 179 16.07 -18.51 27.20
CA ALA A 179 16.47 -18.75 28.60
C ALA A 179 16.40 -20.24 28.95
N LYS A 180 15.33 -20.94 28.61
CA LYS A 180 15.19 -22.39 28.79
C LYS A 180 16.29 -23.17 28.07
N PHE A 181 16.63 -22.80 26.84
CA PHE A 181 17.73 -23.41 26.09
C PHE A 181 19.07 -23.32 26.83
N TYR A 182 19.40 -22.15 27.43
CA TYR A 182 20.62 -21.98 28.20
C TYR A 182 20.57 -22.72 29.55
N MET A 183 19.43 -22.74 30.22
CA MET A 183 19.22 -23.52 31.46
C MET A 183 19.49 -25.01 31.23
N ASN A 184 18.95 -25.58 30.15
CA ASN A 184 19.12 -26.99 29.81
C ASN A 184 20.61 -27.38 29.52
N ARG A 185 21.46 -26.37 29.30
CA ARG A 185 22.90 -26.54 29.11
C ARG A 185 23.73 -26.15 30.34
N ASN A 186 23.08 -25.98 31.50
CA ASN A 186 23.70 -25.54 32.75
C ASN A 186 24.38 -24.14 32.62
N ASN A 187 24.04 -23.34 31.60
CA ASN A 187 24.52 -21.98 31.44
C ASN A 187 23.52 -20.99 32.09
N TYR A 188 23.57 -20.96 33.42
CA TYR A 188 22.65 -20.16 34.22
C TYR A 188 22.83 -18.64 34.00
N ASN A 189 24.06 -18.18 33.74
CA ASN A 189 24.33 -16.79 33.43
C ASN A 189 23.71 -16.37 32.11
N GLY A 190 23.79 -17.20 31.08
CA GLY A 190 23.14 -16.96 29.82
C GLY A 190 21.62 -16.94 29.95
N ALA A 191 21.04 -17.84 30.74
CA ALA A 191 19.60 -17.85 31.01
C ALA A 191 19.14 -16.57 31.74
N LEU A 192 19.92 -16.16 32.76
CA LEU A 192 19.60 -14.99 33.57
C LEU A 192 19.53 -13.71 32.71
N LEU A 193 20.41 -13.55 31.74
CA LEU A 193 20.40 -12.39 30.85
C LEU A 193 19.07 -12.26 30.10
N TYR A 194 18.54 -13.36 29.54
CA TYR A 194 17.24 -13.34 28.84
C TYR A 194 16.06 -13.11 29.78
N LEU A 195 16.13 -13.65 31.01
CA LEU A 195 15.07 -13.44 32.01
C LEU A 195 15.04 -11.97 32.48
N LEU A 196 16.20 -11.35 32.70
CA LEU A 196 16.29 -9.92 33.03
C LEU A 196 15.74 -9.06 31.90
N GLU A 197 16.08 -9.39 30.66
CA GLU A 197 15.59 -8.67 29.48
C GLU A 197 14.05 -8.74 29.34
N ILE A 198 13.42 -9.88 29.70
CA ILE A 198 11.96 -9.98 29.77
C ILE A 198 11.41 -9.06 30.84
N PHE A 199 12.00 -9.08 32.01
CA PHE A 199 11.56 -8.26 33.15
C PHE A 199 11.66 -6.77 32.87
N GLU A 200 12.76 -6.34 32.26
CA GLU A 200 13.02 -4.92 31.97
C GLU A 200 12.15 -4.38 30.81
N ASN A 201 12.01 -5.14 29.72
CA ASN A 201 11.43 -4.63 28.49
C ASN A 201 10.01 -5.13 28.20
N HIS A 202 9.57 -6.21 28.88
CA HIS A 202 8.28 -6.85 28.60
C HIS A 202 7.48 -7.16 29.88
N SER A 203 7.62 -6.30 30.90
CA SER A 203 7.00 -6.49 32.22
C SER A 203 5.47 -6.60 32.19
N SER A 204 4.81 -6.07 31.15
CA SER A 204 3.37 -6.20 30.92
C SER A 204 2.96 -7.50 30.21
N SER A 205 3.91 -8.37 29.87
CA SER A 205 3.64 -9.65 29.20
C SER A 205 3.01 -10.67 30.16
N SER A 206 2.05 -11.43 29.66
CA SER A 206 1.48 -12.57 30.39
C SER A 206 2.48 -13.71 30.64
N THR A 207 3.66 -13.64 30.05
CA THR A 207 4.76 -14.63 30.24
C THR A 207 5.40 -14.53 31.63
N ILE A 208 5.19 -13.40 32.35
CA ILE A 208 5.78 -13.14 33.68
C ILE A 208 4.84 -13.59 34.81
N THR A 209 3.57 -13.82 34.51
CA THR A 209 2.57 -14.33 35.46
C THR A 209 2.54 -15.85 35.44
#